data_42400eea539113517ccf0ed5afb901fc
#
_entry.id   42400eea539113517ccf0ed5afb901fc
#
_cell.length_a   1.000
_cell.length_b   1.000
_cell.length_c   1.000
_cell.angle_alpha   90.00
_cell.angle_beta   90.00
_cell.angle_gamma   90.00
#
_symmetry.space_group_name_H-M   'P 1'
#
loop_
_entity.id
_entity.type
_entity.pdbx_description
1 polymer ?
#
loop_
_entity_poly.entity_id
_entity_poly.type
_entity_poly.pdbx_seq_one_letter_code
_entity_poly.pdbx_strand_id
1 'polypeptide(L)'
;NPIFMPYPDIYEAVDRGTISAFDGAIVLSNGFKHYEVAKCIHLTNSGGSLASGVFMNLKTFKGLPPNVQKILLDLRKEYGVKMAQKQFDDEQLYYKEWNTKYNVVTRNLSDADQKTNLNAIKTAQDYMVKKQESSGYKETGKVWDYYTAALKKYETERAKKK
;
A
#
# COMPACT_ATOMS: atom_id res chain seq x y z
N ASN A 1 10.85 -4.51 19.58
CA ASN A 1 9.40 -4.39 19.73
C ASN A 1 8.87 -3.40 18.70
N PRO A 2 7.81 -3.73 17.94
CA PRO A 2 7.20 -2.80 17.01
C PRO A 2 6.52 -1.65 17.77
N ILE A 3 6.66 -0.44 17.23
CA ILE A 3 6.01 0.77 17.72
C ILE A 3 5.31 1.46 16.55
N PHE A 4 4.19 2.13 16.82
CA PHE A 4 3.57 3.01 15.83
C PHE A 4 4.29 4.36 15.83
N MET A 5 4.61 4.85 14.60
CA MET A 5 5.25 6.15 14.43
C MET A 5 4.65 6.86 13.19
N PRO A 6 4.30 8.15 13.28
CA PRO A 6 3.90 8.94 12.12
C PRO A 6 5.03 9.04 11.09
N TYR A 7 4.69 9.04 9.81
CA TYR A 7 5.68 9.10 8.72
C TYR A 7 6.68 10.28 8.80
N PRO A 8 6.26 11.50 9.18
CA PRO A 8 7.18 12.63 9.33
C PRO A 8 8.29 12.40 10.37
N ASP A 9 8.03 11.58 11.39
CA ASP A 9 8.96 11.38 12.51
C ASP A 9 9.99 10.28 12.23
N ILE A 10 9.72 9.44 11.21
CA ILE A 10 10.57 8.27 10.87
C ILE A 10 11.97 8.69 10.46
N TYR A 11 12.11 9.76 9.65
CA TYR A 11 13.42 10.22 9.19
C TYR A 11 14.38 10.47 10.35
N GLU A 12 13.98 11.31 11.30
CA GLU A 12 14.81 11.62 12.45
C GLU A 12 15.04 10.42 13.37
N ALA A 13 14.03 9.56 13.52
CA ALA A 13 14.14 8.39 14.37
C ALA A 13 15.16 7.37 13.82
N VAL A 14 15.22 7.20 12.49
CA VAL A 14 16.24 6.36 11.82
C VAL A 14 17.61 7.04 11.89
N ASP A 15 17.69 8.33 11.57
CA ASP A 15 18.94 9.08 11.56
C ASP A 15 19.64 9.09 12.94
N ARG A 16 18.86 9.23 14.01
CA ARG A 16 19.36 9.19 15.39
C ARG A 16 19.54 7.77 15.95
N GLY A 17 19.17 6.73 15.19
CA GLY A 17 19.24 5.34 15.64
C GLY A 17 18.22 4.96 16.72
N THR A 18 17.17 5.76 16.92
CA THR A 18 16.06 5.45 17.84
C THR A 18 15.27 4.25 17.39
N ILE A 19 15.12 4.08 16.07
CA ILE A 19 14.59 2.88 15.44
C ILE A 19 15.61 2.34 14.43
N SER A 20 15.69 1.03 14.31
CA SER A 20 16.64 0.37 13.40
C SER A 20 16.01 -0.03 12.06
N ALA A 21 14.69 -0.07 11.98
CA ALA A 21 13.94 -0.37 10.76
C ALA A 21 12.51 0.17 10.86
N PHE A 22 11.86 0.33 9.73
CA PHE A 22 10.44 0.68 9.64
C PHE A 22 9.77 -0.04 8.47
N ASP A 23 8.47 -0.23 8.56
CA ASP A 23 7.63 -0.68 7.45
C ASP A 23 7.01 0.54 6.76
N GLY A 24 7.06 0.57 5.42
CA GLY A 24 6.57 1.72 4.69
C GLY A 24 6.42 1.52 3.19
N ALA A 25 5.54 2.33 2.60
CA ALA A 25 5.36 2.38 1.15
C ALA A 25 6.47 3.22 0.49
N ILE A 26 7.02 2.74 -0.61
CA ILE A 26 8.13 3.38 -1.34
C ILE A 26 7.80 4.81 -1.76
N VAL A 27 6.60 5.04 -2.28
CA VAL A 27 6.18 6.39 -2.73
C VAL A 27 6.15 7.37 -1.56
N LEU A 28 5.65 6.96 -0.39
CA LEU A 28 5.67 7.78 0.81
C LEU A 28 7.10 7.99 1.33
N SER A 29 7.90 6.94 1.36
CA SER A 29 9.30 7.01 1.77
C SER A 29 10.12 7.95 0.88
N ASN A 30 9.78 8.05 -0.41
CA ASN A 30 10.38 9.05 -1.30
C ASN A 30 9.98 10.47 -0.90
N GLY A 31 8.70 10.70 -0.62
CA GLY A 31 8.20 12.02 -0.21
C GLY A 31 8.84 12.53 1.09
N PHE A 32 9.13 11.64 2.04
CA PHE A 32 9.80 11.95 3.30
C PHE A 32 11.33 11.72 3.28
N LYS A 33 11.92 11.46 2.13
CA LYS A 33 13.37 11.28 1.90
C LYS A 33 14.02 10.20 2.76
N HIS A 34 13.28 9.17 3.15
CA HIS A 34 13.82 8.11 4.00
C HIS A 34 15.03 7.40 3.39
N TYR A 35 15.19 7.43 2.06
CA TYR A 35 16.36 6.90 1.35
C TYR A 35 17.69 7.57 1.72
N GLU A 36 17.66 8.76 2.32
CA GLU A 36 18.86 9.44 2.79
C GLU A 36 19.42 8.79 4.05
N VAL A 37 18.57 8.24 4.91
CA VAL A 37 18.94 7.65 6.21
C VAL A 37 18.82 6.12 6.24
N ALA A 38 17.92 5.52 5.47
CA ALA A 38 17.76 4.06 5.35
C ALA A 38 18.45 3.54 4.08
N LYS A 39 19.53 2.77 4.23
CA LYS A 39 20.38 2.33 3.13
C LYS A 39 20.09 0.90 2.62
N CYS A 40 19.12 0.23 3.19
CA CYS A 40 18.70 -1.09 2.75
C CYS A 40 17.18 -1.22 2.76
N ILE A 41 16.62 -1.76 1.68
CA ILE A 41 15.19 -2.06 1.54
C ILE A 41 15.05 -3.56 1.35
N HIS A 42 14.19 -4.19 2.14
CA HIS A 42 13.72 -5.54 1.91
C HIS A 42 12.32 -5.53 1.33
N LEU A 43 12.17 -6.08 0.12
CA LEU A 43 10.88 -6.22 -0.53
C LEU A 43 10.13 -7.39 0.09
N THR A 44 9.14 -7.08 0.92
CA THR A 44 8.36 -8.10 1.62
C THR A 44 7.27 -8.72 0.73
N ASN A 45 6.87 -8.05 -0.35
CA ASN A 45 5.77 -8.44 -1.23
C ASN A 45 4.49 -8.81 -0.46
N SER A 46 4.25 -8.09 0.64
CA SER A 46 3.14 -8.32 1.56
C SER A 46 1.79 -7.83 1.01
N GLY A 47 1.79 -7.27 -0.19
CA GLY A 47 0.63 -6.61 -0.76
C GLY A 47 0.50 -5.15 -0.29
N GLY A 48 -0.55 -4.47 -0.72
CA GLY A 48 -0.83 -3.10 -0.29
C GLY A 48 -1.45 -3.06 1.10
N SER A 49 -0.85 -2.31 2.01
CA SER A 49 -1.37 -2.10 3.37
C SER A 49 -2.28 -0.89 3.49
N LEU A 50 -2.30 0.00 2.50
CA LEU A 50 -3.08 1.23 2.51
C LEU A 50 -4.03 1.30 1.31
N ALA A 51 -5.31 1.50 1.59
CA ALA A 51 -6.28 1.91 0.60
C ALA A 51 -6.39 3.44 0.62
N SER A 52 -6.07 4.07 -0.49
CA SER A 52 -6.22 5.52 -0.66
C SER A 52 -7.52 5.84 -1.38
N GLY A 53 -8.14 6.95 -1.03
CA GLY A 53 -9.37 7.40 -1.67
C GLY A 53 -9.52 8.91 -1.60
N VAL A 54 -10.29 9.45 -2.54
CA VAL A 54 -10.74 10.85 -2.48
C VAL A 54 -12.11 10.89 -1.84
N PHE A 55 -12.23 11.60 -0.74
CA PHE A 55 -13.44 11.72 0.04
C PHE A 55 -13.97 13.14 -0.03
N MET A 56 -15.29 13.27 -0.15
CA MET A 56 -15.97 14.55 -0.12
C MET A 56 -17.14 14.48 0.85
N ASN A 57 -17.39 15.56 1.59
CA ASN A 57 -18.58 15.67 2.43
C ASN A 57 -19.84 15.56 1.57
N LEU A 58 -20.78 14.72 1.97
CA LEU A 58 -22.00 14.44 1.19
C LEU A 58 -22.86 15.69 0.95
N LYS A 59 -22.96 16.59 1.94
CA LYS A 59 -23.69 17.86 1.79
C LYS A 59 -23.02 18.75 0.75
N THR A 60 -21.69 18.84 0.78
CA THR A 60 -20.90 19.57 -0.23
C THR A 60 -21.13 18.99 -1.62
N PHE A 61 -21.01 17.65 -1.76
CA PHE A 61 -21.25 16.97 -3.05
C PHE A 61 -22.66 17.26 -3.59
N LYS A 62 -23.69 17.13 -2.75
CA LYS A 62 -25.08 17.39 -3.14
C LYS A 62 -25.36 18.87 -3.46
N GLY A 63 -24.56 19.78 -2.93
CA GLY A 63 -24.64 21.22 -3.25
C GLY A 63 -23.95 21.63 -4.56
N LEU A 64 -23.19 20.72 -5.19
CA LEU A 64 -22.58 20.99 -6.49
C LEU A 64 -23.63 20.96 -7.61
N PRO A 65 -23.42 21.72 -8.72
CA PRO A 65 -24.24 21.60 -9.92
C PRO A 65 -24.28 20.15 -10.44
N PRO A 66 -25.43 19.66 -10.98
CA PRO A 66 -25.59 18.27 -11.41
C PRO A 66 -24.54 17.80 -12.42
N ASN A 67 -24.13 18.68 -13.34
CA ASN A 67 -23.09 18.40 -14.32
C ASN A 67 -21.72 18.17 -13.66
N VAL A 68 -21.39 18.92 -12.59
CA VAL A 68 -20.16 18.75 -11.83
C VAL A 68 -20.19 17.44 -11.03
N GLN A 69 -21.32 17.12 -10.39
CA GLN A 69 -21.49 15.82 -9.71
C GLN A 69 -21.25 14.66 -10.69
N LYS A 70 -21.83 14.75 -11.89
CA LYS A 70 -21.65 13.73 -12.93
C LYS A 70 -20.18 13.59 -13.35
N ILE A 71 -19.47 14.68 -13.60
CA ILE A 71 -18.05 14.67 -13.96
C ILE A 71 -17.22 13.98 -12.88
N LEU A 72 -17.43 14.30 -11.60
CA LEU A 72 -16.70 13.65 -10.50
C LEU A 72 -16.94 12.14 -10.43
N LEU A 73 -18.18 11.71 -10.67
CA LEU A 73 -18.53 10.29 -10.67
C LEU A 73 -17.97 9.55 -11.90
N ASP A 74 -17.95 10.19 -13.06
CA ASP A 74 -17.41 9.59 -14.28
C ASP A 74 -15.89 9.42 -14.21
N LEU A 75 -15.18 10.41 -13.67
CA LEU A 75 -13.72 10.39 -13.53
C LEU A 75 -13.20 9.35 -12.53
N ARG A 76 -14.02 8.86 -11.60
CA ARG A 76 -13.58 7.98 -10.50
C ARG A 76 -12.83 6.72 -10.97
N LYS A 77 -13.28 6.09 -12.07
CA LYS A 77 -12.66 4.87 -12.61
C LYS A 77 -11.34 5.19 -13.31
N GLU A 78 -11.35 6.20 -14.14
CA GLU A 78 -10.17 6.67 -14.87
C GLU A 78 -9.08 7.12 -13.91
N TYR A 79 -9.46 7.92 -12.91
CA TYR A 79 -8.54 8.39 -11.87
C TYR A 79 -7.91 7.21 -11.12
N GLY A 80 -8.70 6.23 -10.67
CA GLY A 80 -8.20 5.06 -9.95
C GLY A 80 -7.17 4.27 -10.74
N VAL A 81 -7.44 4.02 -12.02
CA VAL A 81 -6.50 3.30 -12.91
C VAL A 81 -5.24 4.11 -13.16
N LYS A 82 -5.36 5.40 -13.46
CA LYS A 82 -4.20 6.28 -13.70
C LYS A 82 -3.33 6.43 -12.46
N MET A 83 -3.94 6.56 -11.27
CA MET A 83 -3.21 6.62 -10.00
C MET A 83 -2.45 5.33 -9.71
N ALA A 84 -3.08 4.17 -9.89
CA ALA A 84 -2.42 2.89 -9.69
C ALA A 84 -1.23 2.71 -10.64
N GLN A 85 -1.41 3.05 -11.92
CA GLN A 85 -0.32 3.01 -12.90
C GLN A 85 0.81 3.99 -12.52
N LYS A 86 0.46 5.23 -12.18
CA LYS A 86 1.45 6.24 -11.77
C LYS A 86 2.25 5.79 -10.54
N GLN A 87 1.59 5.21 -9.52
CA GLN A 87 2.28 4.71 -8.33
C GLN A 87 3.25 3.58 -8.68
N PHE A 88 2.84 2.67 -9.56
CA PHE A 88 3.72 1.59 -10.02
C PHE A 88 4.95 2.12 -10.78
N ASP A 89 4.74 3.07 -11.69
CA ASP A 89 5.82 3.65 -12.48
C ASP A 89 6.79 4.44 -11.60
N ASP A 90 6.26 5.22 -10.64
CA ASP A 90 7.06 5.97 -9.67
C ASP A 90 7.87 5.03 -8.78
N GLU A 91 7.29 3.93 -8.33
CA GLU A 91 7.99 2.94 -7.51
C GLU A 91 9.21 2.37 -8.23
N GLN A 92 9.05 1.98 -9.51
CA GLN A 92 10.17 1.48 -10.33
C GLN A 92 11.24 2.55 -10.54
N LEU A 93 10.82 3.80 -10.78
CA LEU A 93 11.72 4.92 -10.91
C LEU A 93 12.53 5.15 -9.62
N TYR A 94 11.87 5.15 -8.46
CA TYR A 94 12.51 5.39 -7.17
C TYR A 94 13.50 4.29 -6.80
N TYR A 95 13.19 3.02 -7.02
CA TYR A 95 14.16 1.94 -6.81
C TYR A 95 15.44 2.16 -7.60
N LYS A 96 15.31 2.50 -8.89
CA LYS A 96 16.45 2.78 -9.75
C LYS A 96 17.25 3.98 -9.24
N GLU A 97 16.56 5.07 -8.93
CA GLU A 97 17.18 6.32 -8.50
C GLU A 97 17.88 6.17 -7.14
N TRP A 98 17.23 5.52 -6.17
CA TRP A 98 17.82 5.31 -4.86
C TRP A 98 19.04 4.40 -4.91
N ASN A 99 18.99 3.36 -5.73
CA ASN A 99 20.13 2.48 -5.93
C ASN A 99 21.31 3.21 -6.59
N THR A 100 21.06 3.99 -7.65
CA THR A 100 22.15 4.62 -8.44
C THR A 100 22.69 5.92 -7.84
N LYS A 101 21.85 6.72 -7.18
CA LYS A 101 22.23 8.05 -6.68
C LYS A 101 22.51 8.06 -5.17
N TYR A 102 21.81 7.22 -4.40
CA TYR A 102 21.83 7.27 -2.94
C TYR A 102 22.43 6.02 -2.28
N ASN A 103 22.91 5.08 -3.07
CA ASN A 103 23.51 3.81 -2.61
C ASN A 103 22.58 2.99 -1.72
N VAL A 104 21.27 3.03 -1.99
CA VAL A 104 20.29 2.20 -1.28
C VAL A 104 20.26 0.83 -1.91
N VAL A 105 20.49 -0.21 -1.13
CA VAL A 105 20.47 -1.60 -1.59
C VAL A 105 19.06 -2.17 -1.47
N THR A 106 18.50 -2.63 -2.58
CA THR A 106 17.21 -3.33 -2.60
C THR A 106 17.43 -4.85 -2.60
N ARG A 107 16.79 -5.56 -1.70
CA ARG A 107 16.88 -7.02 -1.54
C ARG A 107 15.50 -7.65 -1.52
N ASN A 108 15.37 -8.83 -2.10
CA ASN A 108 14.22 -9.69 -1.88
C ASN A 108 14.41 -10.50 -0.58
N LEU A 109 13.31 -10.88 0.06
CA LEU A 109 13.37 -11.88 1.10
C LEU A 109 13.80 -13.22 0.52
N SER A 110 14.44 -14.07 1.34
CA SER A 110 14.63 -15.48 0.97
C SER A 110 13.28 -16.19 0.80
N ASP A 111 13.24 -17.29 0.06
CA ASP A 111 11.99 -18.05 -0.12
C ASP A 111 11.41 -18.53 1.23
N ALA A 112 12.27 -18.89 2.18
CA ALA A 112 11.86 -19.29 3.52
C ALA A 112 11.24 -18.13 4.30
N ASP A 113 11.87 -16.95 4.26
CA ASP A 113 11.36 -15.74 4.93
C ASP A 113 10.08 -15.24 4.26
N GLN A 114 10.00 -15.30 2.92
CA GLN A 114 8.80 -14.95 2.19
C GLN A 114 7.61 -15.85 2.57
N LYS A 115 7.83 -17.15 2.68
CA LYS A 115 6.80 -18.09 3.13
C LYS A 115 6.35 -17.80 4.57
N THR A 116 7.28 -17.51 5.46
CA THR A 116 7.00 -17.14 6.85
C THR A 116 6.17 -15.85 6.91
N ASN A 117 6.57 -14.84 6.13
CA ASN A 117 5.87 -13.56 6.02
C ASN A 117 4.43 -13.74 5.51
N LEU A 118 4.23 -14.49 4.43
CA LEU A 118 2.90 -14.77 3.88
C LEU A 118 1.99 -15.50 4.86
N ASN A 119 2.52 -16.44 5.64
CA ASN A 119 1.76 -17.13 6.69
C ASN A 119 1.35 -16.18 7.83
N ALA A 120 2.25 -15.28 8.24
CA ALA A 120 1.94 -14.28 9.26
C ALA A 120 0.85 -13.30 8.76
N ILE A 121 0.93 -12.87 7.51
CA ILE A 121 -0.08 -12.01 6.87
C ILE A 121 -1.44 -12.71 6.85
N LYS A 122 -1.48 -13.98 6.42
CA LYS A 122 -2.72 -14.75 6.41
C LYS A 122 -3.34 -14.85 7.80
N THR A 123 -2.54 -15.12 8.83
CA THR A 123 -3.00 -15.15 10.22
C THR A 123 -3.59 -13.81 10.66
N ALA A 124 -2.93 -12.68 10.31
CA ALA A 124 -3.43 -11.35 10.61
C ALA A 124 -4.74 -11.04 9.88
N GLN A 125 -4.86 -11.44 8.62
CA GLN A 125 -6.07 -11.28 7.82
C GLN A 125 -7.25 -12.06 8.42
N ASP A 126 -7.04 -13.35 8.76
CA ASP A 126 -8.05 -14.18 9.41
C ASP A 126 -8.51 -13.59 10.76
N TYR A 127 -7.56 -13.04 11.54
CA TYR A 127 -7.88 -12.33 12.77
C TYR A 127 -8.73 -11.07 12.51
N MET A 128 -8.38 -10.25 11.52
CA MET A 128 -9.10 -9.03 11.20
C MET A 128 -10.53 -9.32 10.72
N VAL A 129 -10.72 -10.35 9.87
CA VAL A 129 -12.06 -10.78 9.44
C VAL A 129 -12.91 -11.14 10.65
N LYS A 130 -12.42 -12.03 11.53
CA LYS A 130 -13.13 -12.46 12.74
C LYS A 130 -13.46 -11.28 13.67
N LYS A 131 -12.52 -10.36 13.85
CA LYS A 131 -12.72 -9.16 14.66
C LYS A 131 -13.82 -8.26 14.12
N GLN A 132 -13.84 -8.03 12.80
CA GLN A 132 -14.89 -7.23 12.17
C GLN A 132 -16.26 -7.88 12.26
N GLU A 133 -16.34 -9.20 12.04
CA GLU A 133 -17.58 -9.96 12.16
C GLU A 133 -18.14 -9.93 13.60
N SER A 134 -17.27 -10.07 14.60
CA SER A 134 -17.66 -9.94 16.02
C SER A 134 -18.08 -8.52 16.41
N SER A 135 -17.62 -7.50 15.66
CA SER A 135 -18.01 -6.10 15.82
C SER A 135 -19.32 -5.73 15.08
N GLY A 136 -19.99 -6.72 14.47
CA GLY A 136 -21.28 -6.54 13.80
C GLY A 136 -21.22 -6.48 12.26
N TYR A 137 -20.04 -6.50 11.65
CA TYR A 137 -19.87 -6.51 10.19
C TYR A 137 -19.89 -7.93 9.64
N LYS A 138 -21.04 -8.61 9.73
CA LYS A 138 -21.22 -10.05 9.46
C LYS A 138 -20.84 -10.51 8.06
N GLU A 139 -20.77 -9.62 7.09
CA GLU A 139 -20.44 -9.94 5.69
C GLU A 139 -18.94 -9.80 5.39
N THR A 140 -18.09 -9.48 6.38
CA THR A 140 -16.66 -9.21 6.17
C THR A 140 -15.96 -10.40 5.49
N GLY A 141 -16.21 -11.62 5.90
CA GLY A 141 -15.64 -12.83 5.28
C GLY A 141 -16.01 -12.93 3.80
N LYS A 142 -17.28 -12.74 3.45
CA LYS A 142 -17.72 -12.79 2.04
C LYS A 142 -17.09 -11.69 1.18
N VAL A 143 -16.98 -10.48 1.72
CA VAL A 143 -16.30 -9.36 1.02
C VAL A 143 -14.83 -9.69 0.80
N TRP A 144 -14.19 -10.28 1.81
CA TRP A 144 -12.79 -10.70 1.72
C TRP A 144 -12.57 -11.80 0.67
N ASP A 145 -13.43 -12.81 0.66
CA ASP A 145 -13.38 -13.91 -0.33
C ASP A 145 -13.59 -13.38 -1.76
N TYR A 146 -14.55 -12.47 -1.94
CA TYR A 146 -14.77 -11.82 -3.23
C TYR A 146 -13.54 -11.02 -3.69
N TYR A 147 -12.95 -10.24 -2.78
CA TYR A 147 -11.75 -9.44 -3.08
C TYR A 147 -10.56 -10.32 -3.48
N THR A 148 -10.29 -11.37 -2.70
CA THR A 148 -9.16 -12.27 -2.96
C THR A 148 -9.34 -13.06 -4.26
N ALA A 149 -10.56 -13.48 -4.58
CA ALA A 149 -10.87 -14.13 -5.85
C ALA A 149 -10.69 -13.18 -7.04
N ALA A 150 -11.16 -11.92 -6.93
CA ALA A 150 -10.98 -10.89 -7.95
C ALA A 150 -9.51 -10.56 -8.18
N LEU A 151 -8.73 -10.43 -7.11
CA LEU A 151 -7.28 -10.18 -7.17
C LEU A 151 -6.56 -11.32 -7.92
N LYS A 152 -6.82 -12.57 -7.54
CA LYS A 152 -6.22 -13.75 -8.18
C LYS A 152 -6.56 -13.83 -9.69
N LYS A 153 -7.81 -13.51 -10.05
CA LYS A 153 -8.22 -13.42 -11.45
C LYS A 153 -7.41 -12.37 -12.21
N TYR A 154 -7.31 -11.16 -11.65
CA TYR A 154 -6.55 -10.05 -12.23
C TYR A 154 -5.06 -10.40 -12.41
N GLU A 155 -4.43 -11.00 -11.42
CA GLU A 155 -3.02 -11.43 -11.48
C GLU A 155 -2.80 -12.47 -12.59
N THR A 156 -3.73 -13.42 -12.73
CA THR A 156 -3.69 -14.44 -13.78
C THR A 156 -3.83 -13.83 -15.18
N GLU A 157 -4.73 -12.86 -15.34
CA GLU A 157 -4.93 -12.15 -16.61
C GLU A 157 -3.71 -11.28 -16.96
N ARG A 158 -3.10 -10.64 -15.97
CA ARG A 158 -1.88 -9.84 -16.15
C ARG A 158 -0.68 -10.69 -16.54
N ALA A 159 -0.52 -11.87 -15.95
CA ALA A 159 0.57 -12.79 -16.28
C ALA A 159 0.51 -13.28 -17.72
N LYS A 160 -0.68 -13.39 -18.32
CA LYS A 160 -0.87 -13.78 -19.72
C LYS A 160 -0.54 -12.67 -20.73
N LYS A 161 -0.40 -11.42 -20.27
CA LYS A 161 -0.10 -10.25 -21.14
C LYS A 161 1.38 -9.88 -21.17
N LYS A 162 2.20 -10.55 -20.36
CA LYS A 162 3.67 -10.47 -20.38
C LYS A 162 4.24 -11.57 -21.25
#